data_cda1571c121c3ca261cbcf44ef7903ad
#
_entry.id   cda1571c121c3ca261cbcf44ef7903ad
#
_cell.length_a   1.000
_cell.length_b   1.000
_cell.length_c   1.000
_cell.angle_alpha   90.00
_cell.angle_beta   90.00
_cell.angle_gamma   90.00
#
_symmetry.space_group_name_H-M   'P 1'
#
loop_
_entity.id
_entity.type
_entity.pdbx_description
1 polymer ?
#
loop_
_entity_poly.entity_id
_entity_poly.type
_entity_poly.pdbx_seq_one_letter_code
_entity_poly.pdbx_strand_id
1 'polypeptide(L)'
;MTVFHFTGIKGSGMSSLAQILFDAGEQVQGSDVDKYFFTEQPLRERNIPIFTFNADNIKEGMTVIAGNAFSDDHPELVRAREIGVEVIRYHKFLGEYIGNYTSIAITGAHGKTSTTGLMAHVVGGYKPTSYLIGDGTGAGHENADFFVMEACEYRRHFLAYNPDYAVMTNIDFDHPDYFANIEDVYSAFQSLALQVKKAIIACGDDEQLQRIQAKVPVVYYGFGAENDFEARNVEKTTEGTTFDVFVRNEFYSTFFIPLFGDHAVLNTLAVITLCEYEGISPDIIQERLHTYKGVKRRFTETDIGDNVLIDDYAHHPTEIRATIQSARQKFPDRELVAIFQPHTFTRTQAFLQDFADSLSLADTAYLCDIFGSARETQGALSIHDLASLIEGSAVITTEGIDILTK
;
A
#
# COMPACT_ATOMS: atom_id res chain seq x y z
N MET A 1 -0.68 -21.55 -25.84
CA MET A 1 -0.54 -20.50 -24.80
C MET A 1 -1.62 -20.73 -23.77
N THR A 2 -1.28 -20.78 -22.51
CA THR A 2 -2.24 -20.90 -21.41
C THR A 2 -2.98 -19.57 -21.24
N VAL A 3 -4.29 -19.61 -21.03
CA VAL A 3 -5.08 -18.43 -20.70
C VAL A 3 -5.20 -18.33 -19.19
N PHE A 4 -4.80 -17.23 -18.59
CA PHE A 4 -5.00 -16.95 -17.18
C PHE A 4 -6.39 -16.32 -16.97
N HIS A 5 -7.24 -16.99 -16.20
CA HIS A 5 -8.54 -16.47 -15.80
C HIS A 5 -8.53 -16.02 -14.35
N PHE A 6 -8.86 -14.75 -14.12
CA PHE A 6 -8.88 -14.15 -12.78
C PHE A 6 -10.30 -14.11 -12.22
N THR A 7 -10.63 -14.94 -11.23
CA THR A 7 -11.88 -14.83 -10.48
C THR A 7 -11.77 -13.73 -9.44
N GLY A 8 -12.49 -12.61 -9.63
CA GLY A 8 -12.39 -11.38 -8.84
C GLY A 8 -11.32 -10.42 -9.35
N ILE A 9 -11.24 -10.22 -10.66
CA ILE A 9 -10.18 -9.45 -11.35
C ILE A 9 -10.11 -7.98 -10.94
N LYS A 10 -11.20 -7.40 -10.41
CA LYS A 10 -11.27 -5.98 -10.01
C LYS A 10 -10.69 -5.72 -8.61
N GLY A 11 -10.31 -6.74 -7.85
CA GLY A 11 -9.56 -6.55 -6.59
C GLY A 11 -8.19 -5.90 -6.87
N SER A 12 -7.70 -5.01 -5.99
CA SER A 12 -6.47 -4.24 -6.24
C SER A 12 -5.28 -5.11 -6.64
N GLY A 13 -4.91 -6.10 -5.82
CA GLY A 13 -3.81 -7.01 -6.16
C GLY A 13 -4.08 -7.87 -7.39
N MET A 14 -5.34 -8.32 -7.59
CA MET A 14 -5.75 -9.10 -8.76
C MET A 14 -5.62 -8.29 -10.05
N SER A 15 -6.11 -7.05 -10.05
CA SER A 15 -6.00 -6.14 -11.18
C SER A 15 -4.53 -5.86 -11.52
N SER A 16 -3.69 -5.57 -10.52
CA SER A 16 -2.26 -5.33 -10.73
C SER A 16 -1.57 -6.56 -11.34
N LEU A 17 -1.84 -7.76 -10.80
CA LEU A 17 -1.24 -9.00 -11.33
C LEU A 17 -1.71 -9.31 -12.75
N ALA A 18 -2.99 -9.06 -13.05
CA ALA A 18 -3.54 -9.23 -14.41
C ALA A 18 -2.84 -8.31 -15.42
N GLN A 19 -2.58 -7.07 -15.05
CA GLN A 19 -1.82 -6.11 -15.86
C GLN A 19 -0.39 -6.62 -16.12
N ILE A 20 0.29 -7.09 -15.07
CA ILE A 20 1.67 -7.61 -15.15
C ILE A 20 1.75 -8.80 -16.11
N LEU A 21 0.86 -9.78 -15.99
CA LEU A 21 0.86 -10.94 -16.88
C LEU A 21 0.54 -10.54 -18.32
N PHE A 22 -0.39 -9.62 -18.52
CA PHE A 22 -0.71 -9.10 -19.85
C PHE A 22 0.50 -8.38 -20.49
N ASP A 23 1.16 -7.51 -19.73
CA ASP A 23 2.35 -6.78 -20.19
C ASP A 23 3.53 -7.74 -20.47
N ALA A 24 3.58 -8.89 -19.80
CA ALA A 24 4.54 -9.98 -20.06
C ALA A 24 4.16 -10.86 -21.27
N GLY A 25 3.08 -10.52 -21.98
CA GLY A 25 2.66 -11.24 -23.21
C GLY A 25 1.75 -12.44 -22.98
N GLU A 26 1.25 -12.63 -21.75
CA GLU A 26 0.31 -13.72 -21.46
C GLU A 26 -1.12 -13.39 -21.89
N GLN A 27 -1.90 -14.42 -22.16
CA GLN A 27 -3.34 -14.25 -22.42
C GLN A 27 -4.08 -14.15 -21.09
N VAL A 28 -4.73 -13.02 -20.84
CA VAL A 28 -5.39 -12.71 -19.59
C VAL A 28 -6.85 -12.37 -19.80
N GLN A 29 -7.73 -12.91 -18.98
CA GLN A 29 -9.12 -12.52 -18.83
C GLN A 29 -9.56 -12.65 -17.37
N GLY A 30 -10.73 -12.15 -17.02
CA GLY A 30 -11.26 -12.39 -15.67
C GLY A 30 -12.75 -12.10 -15.54
N SER A 31 -13.24 -12.33 -14.35
CA SER A 31 -14.63 -12.09 -13.97
C SER A 31 -14.72 -11.32 -12.66
N ASP A 32 -15.82 -10.58 -12.50
CA ASP A 32 -16.14 -9.86 -11.26
C ASP A 32 -17.65 -9.51 -11.22
N VAL A 33 -18.07 -8.87 -10.13
CA VAL A 33 -19.42 -8.31 -10.01
C VAL A 33 -19.66 -7.19 -11.03
N ASP A 34 -20.92 -7.02 -11.45
CA ASP A 34 -21.32 -5.93 -12.37
C ASP A 34 -21.44 -4.59 -11.61
N LYS A 35 -20.30 -4.12 -11.11
CA LYS A 35 -20.15 -2.83 -10.45
C LYS A 35 -18.81 -2.24 -10.88
N TYR A 36 -18.76 -0.95 -11.16
CA TYR A 36 -17.52 -0.27 -11.46
C TYR A 36 -16.63 -0.14 -10.21
N PHE A 37 -15.33 -0.40 -10.40
CA PHE A 37 -14.27 -0.12 -9.44
C PHE A 37 -13.14 0.65 -10.15
N PHE A 38 -12.48 1.53 -9.45
CA PHE A 38 -11.39 2.32 -10.03
C PHE A 38 -10.23 1.46 -10.60
N THR A 39 -10.06 0.26 -10.05
CA THR A 39 -9.09 -0.76 -10.51
C THR A 39 -9.42 -1.38 -11.86
N GLU A 40 -10.63 -1.14 -12.38
CA GLU A 40 -11.09 -1.64 -13.69
C GLU A 40 -10.51 -0.83 -14.85
N GLN A 41 -10.23 0.46 -14.63
CA GLN A 41 -9.74 1.34 -15.70
C GLN A 41 -8.45 0.83 -16.36
N PRO A 42 -7.36 0.50 -15.63
CA PRO A 42 -6.13 0.00 -16.25
C PRO A 42 -6.28 -1.36 -16.96
N LEU A 43 -7.26 -2.16 -16.57
CA LEU A 43 -7.60 -3.40 -17.29
C LEU A 43 -8.27 -3.10 -18.64
N ARG A 44 -9.20 -2.15 -18.65
CA ARG A 44 -9.87 -1.69 -19.89
C ARG A 44 -8.91 -1.03 -20.87
N GLU A 45 -7.98 -0.23 -20.39
CA GLU A 45 -6.94 0.42 -21.21
C GLU A 45 -6.06 -0.62 -21.94
N ARG A 46 -5.85 -1.80 -21.33
CA ARG A 46 -5.16 -2.94 -21.95
C ARG A 46 -6.05 -3.86 -22.76
N ASN A 47 -7.36 -3.57 -22.83
CA ASN A 47 -8.38 -4.42 -23.46
C ASN A 47 -8.43 -5.83 -22.87
N ILE A 48 -8.16 -5.99 -21.57
CA ILE A 48 -8.32 -7.27 -20.85
C ILE A 48 -9.81 -7.56 -20.71
N PRO A 49 -10.31 -8.71 -21.20
CA PRO A 49 -11.72 -9.05 -21.10
C PRO A 49 -12.16 -9.24 -19.65
N ILE A 50 -13.25 -8.57 -19.26
CA ILE A 50 -13.87 -8.68 -17.93
C ILE A 50 -15.32 -9.15 -18.10
N PHE A 51 -15.65 -10.28 -17.51
CA PHE A 51 -16.96 -10.90 -17.53
C PHE A 51 -17.68 -10.77 -16.19
N THR A 52 -18.98 -10.98 -16.15
CA THR A 52 -19.69 -11.28 -14.90
C THR A 52 -19.41 -12.72 -14.49
N PHE A 53 -19.48 -13.02 -13.18
CA PHE A 53 -19.25 -14.37 -12.67
C PHE A 53 -20.18 -15.40 -13.33
N ASN A 54 -19.60 -16.39 -13.97
CA ASN A 54 -20.32 -17.50 -14.59
C ASN A 54 -19.40 -18.73 -14.72
N ALA A 55 -19.89 -19.91 -14.35
CA ALA A 55 -19.18 -21.17 -14.55
C ALA A 55 -18.72 -21.39 -16.01
N ASP A 56 -19.50 -20.89 -16.97
CA ASP A 56 -19.19 -20.99 -18.40
C ASP A 56 -17.99 -20.15 -18.86
N ASN A 57 -17.48 -19.26 -18.02
CA ASN A 57 -16.24 -18.52 -18.28
C ASN A 57 -15.01 -19.44 -18.28
N ILE A 58 -15.10 -20.57 -17.56
CA ILE A 58 -13.98 -21.50 -17.37
C ILE A 58 -13.97 -22.56 -18.47
N LYS A 59 -12.83 -22.64 -19.18
CA LYS A 59 -12.62 -23.59 -20.29
C LYS A 59 -11.38 -24.46 -20.01
N GLU A 60 -11.32 -25.62 -20.66
CA GLU A 60 -10.12 -26.47 -20.64
C GLU A 60 -8.88 -25.71 -21.13
N GLY A 61 -7.72 -26.00 -20.57
CA GLY A 61 -6.44 -25.38 -20.92
C GLY A 61 -6.20 -24.01 -20.29
N MET A 62 -7.10 -23.52 -19.43
CA MET A 62 -6.89 -22.33 -18.62
C MET A 62 -6.12 -22.65 -17.33
N THR A 63 -5.57 -21.59 -16.70
CA THR A 63 -5.20 -21.58 -15.27
C THR A 63 -6.06 -20.53 -14.59
N VAL A 64 -6.74 -20.90 -13.50
CA VAL A 64 -7.59 -19.98 -12.74
C VAL A 64 -6.82 -19.42 -11.57
N ILE A 65 -6.69 -18.09 -11.52
CA ILE A 65 -6.15 -17.35 -10.36
C ILE A 65 -7.34 -16.84 -9.56
N ALA A 66 -7.49 -17.37 -8.35
CA ALA A 66 -8.63 -17.06 -7.49
C ALA A 66 -8.28 -16.00 -6.45
N GLY A 67 -9.05 -14.91 -6.42
CA GLY A 67 -8.95 -13.88 -5.37
C GLY A 67 -9.20 -14.46 -3.98
N ASN A 68 -8.47 -13.97 -2.98
CA ASN A 68 -8.53 -14.49 -1.62
C ASN A 68 -9.90 -14.27 -0.91
N ALA A 69 -10.74 -13.38 -1.45
CA ALA A 69 -12.08 -13.12 -0.92
C ALA A 69 -13.12 -14.19 -1.29
N PHE A 70 -12.85 -15.04 -2.28
CA PHE A 70 -13.79 -16.04 -2.77
C PHE A 70 -13.54 -17.39 -2.11
N SER A 71 -14.62 -18.01 -1.63
CA SER A 71 -14.59 -19.36 -1.06
C SER A 71 -14.52 -20.42 -2.15
N ASP A 72 -14.22 -21.67 -1.76
CA ASP A 72 -14.02 -22.77 -2.69
C ASP A 72 -15.31 -23.25 -3.37
N ASP A 73 -16.48 -22.82 -2.91
CA ASP A 73 -17.80 -23.08 -3.48
C ASP A 73 -18.22 -22.07 -4.56
N HIS A 74 -17.38 -21.08 -4.87
CA HIS A 74 -17.63 -20.14 -5.95
C HIS A 74 -17.85 -20.89 -7.29
N PRO A 75 -18.90 -20.56 -8.09
CA PRO A 75 -19.30 -21.35 -9.27
C PRO A 75 -18.15 -21.58 -10.28
N GLU A 76 -17.30 -20.58 -10.50
CA GLU A 76 -16.15 -20.73 -11.40
C GLU A 76 -15.08 -21.66 -10.84
N LEU A 77 -14.84 -21.64 -9.51
CA LEU A 77 -13.86 -22.52 -8.87
C LEU A 77 -14.36 -23.96 -8.80
N VAL A 78 -15.67 -24.16 -8.62
CA VAL A 78 -16.30 -25.48 -8.72
C VAL A 78 -16.15 -26.01 -10.14
N ARG A 79 -16.51 -25.21 -11.15
CA ARG A 79 -16.38 -25.60 -12.55
C ARG A 79 -14.95 -25.94 -12.95
N ALA A 80 -13.98 -25.15 -12.55
CA ALA A 80 -12.57 -25.43 -12.82
C ALA A 80 -12.16 -26.83 -12.33
N ARG A 81 -12.53 -27.17 -11.09
CA ARG A 81 -12.26 -28.51 -10.52
C ARG A 81 -12.95 -29.63 -11.25
N GLU A 82 -14.23 -29.44 -11.66
CA GLU A 82 -15.00 -30.45 -12.41
C GLU A 82 -14.36 -30.82 -13.74
N ILE A 83 -13.76 -29.85 -14.45
CA ILE A 83 -13.12 -30.07 -15.76
C ILE A 83 -11.60 -30.23 -15.67
N GLY A 84 -11.04 -30.35 -14.45
CA GLY A 84 -9.60 -30.58 -14.24
C GLY A 84 -8.71 -29.37 -14.56
N VAL A 85 -9.26 -28.15 -14.50
CA VAL A 85 -8.51 -26.90 -14.66
C VAL A 85 -7.85 -26.53 -13.33
N GLU A 86 -6.58 -26.16 -13.38
CA GLU A 86 -5.80 -25.75 -12.21
C GLU A 86 -6.36 -24.47 -11.59
N VAL A 87 -6.53 -24.47 -10.26
CA VAL A 87 -6.94 -23.30 -9.48
C VAL A 87 -5.84 -22.94 -8.48
N ILE A 88 -5.28 -21.76 -8.61
CA ILE A 88 -4.23 -21.25 -7.73
C ILE A 88 -4.75 -20.01 -6.99
N ARG A 89 -4.55 -19.93 -5.68
CA ARG A 89 -4.87 -18.72 -4.90
C ARG A 89 -3.90 -17.59 -5.25
N TYR A 90 -4.39 -16.36 -5.35
CA TYR A 90 -3.63 -15.15 -5.71
C TYR A 90 -2.27 -15.09 -5.01
N HIS A 91 -2.24 -15.18 -3.68
CA HIS A 91 -1.00 -15.05 -2.91
C HIS A 91 0.00 -16.18 -3.19
N LYS A 92 -0.48 -17.40 -3.48
CA LYS A 92 0.40 -18.53 -3.85
C LYS A 92 0.99 -18.33 -5.24
N PHE A 93 0.15 -17.96 -6.22
CA PHE A 93 0.63 -17.67 -7.57
C PHE A 93 1.68 -16.57 -7.57
N LEU A 94 1.39 -15.45 -6.86
CA LEU A 94 2.34 -14.34 -6.76
C LEU A 94 3.65 -14.77 -6.10
N GLY A 95 3.58 -15.58 -5.03
CA GLY A 95 4.76 -16.10 -4.33
C GLY A 95 5.66 -16.95 -5.23
N GLU A 96 5.09 -17.74 -6.13
CA GLU A 96 5.83 -18.52 -7.13
C GLU A 96 6.37 -17.62 -8.25
N TYR A 97 5.56 -16.69 -8.73
CA TYR A 97 5.88 -15.80 -9.84
C TYR A 97 7.10 -14.90 -9.55
N ILE A 98 7.17 -14.31 -8.36
CA ILE A 98 8.27 -13.45 -7.93
C ILE A 98 9.62 -14.19 -7.81
N GLY A 99 9.59 -15.51 -7.71
CA GLY A 99 10.82 -16.34 -7.66
C GLY A 99 11.69 -16.26 -8.91
N ASN A 100 11.15 -15.71 -10.00
CA ASN A 100 11.88 -15.53 -11.27
C ASN A 100 12.71 -14.23 -11.33
N TYR A 101 12.60 -13.36 -10.32
CA TYR A 101 13.17 -12.02 -10.30
C TYR A 101 13.97 -11.78 -9.02
N THR A 102 14.79 -10.74 -8.99
CA THR A 102 15.23 -10.16 -7.72
C THR A 102 14.04 -9.45 -7.10
N SER A 103 13.42 -10.08 -6.12
CA SER A 103 12.15 -9.63 -5.56
C SER A 103 12.34 -8.73 -4.34
N ILE A 104 11.61 -7.60 -4.33
CA ILE A 104 11.59 -6.61 -3.26
C ILE A 104 10.16 -6.52 -2.72
N ALA A 105 9.94 -7.09 -1.54
CA ALA A 105 8.64 -7.06 -0.87
C ALA A 105 8.59 -5.91 0.15
N ILE A 106 7.66 -4.98 -0.04
CA ILE A 106 7.44 -3.86 0.89
C ILE A 106 6.28 -4.22 1.80
N THR A 107 6.53 -4.25 3.11
CA THR A 107 5.55 -4.59 4.14
C THR A 107 5.62 -3.62 5.32
N GLY A 108 4.59 -3.65 6.16
CA GLY A 108 4.42 -2.78 7.32
C GLY A 108 2.93 -2.51 7.55
N ALA A 109 2.54 -2.00 8.69
CA ALA A 109 1.17 -1.56 8.90
C ALA A 109 0.85 -0.36 8.00
N HIS A 110 1.73 0.64 7.96
CA HIS A 110 1.57 1.90 7.23
C HIS A 110 2.71 2.13 6.22
N GLY A 111 2.45 2.97 5.19
CA GLY A 111 3.45 3.40 4.22
C GLY A 111 3.74 2.41 3.08
N LYS A 112 3.19 1.19 3.10
CA LYS A 112 3.43 0.16 2.07
C LYS A 112 3.28 0.67 0.64
N THR A 113 2.11 1.17 0.29
CA THR A 113 1.76 1.59 -1.08
C THR A 113 2.66 2.71 -1.58
N SER A 114 2.90 3.73 -0.73
CA SER A 114 3.76 4.87 -1.06
C SER A 114 5.21 4.44 -1.27
N THR A 115 5.73 3.60 -0.36
CA THR A 115 7.10 3.07 -0.46
C THR A 115 7.26 2.15 -1.67
N THR A 116 6.24 1.31 -1.98
CA THR A 116 6.26 0.43 -3.15
C THR A 116 6.31 1.23 -4.44
N GLY A 117 5.46 2.26 -4.56
CA GLY A 117 5.45 3.13 -5.73
C GLY A 117 6.76 3.91 -5.90
N LEU A 118 7.31 4.45 -4.81
CA LEU A 118 8.59 5.15 -4.83
C LEU A 118 9.74 4.20 -5.19
N MET A 119 9.79 3.01 -4.59
CA MET A 119 10.78 1.98 -4.90
C MET A 119 10.73 1.58 -6.37
N ALA A 120 9.55 1.27 -6.89
CA ALA A 120 9.35 0.90 -8.29
C ALA A 120 9.81 2.02 -9.25
N HIS A 121 9.53 3.29 -8.90
CA HIS A 121 9.96 4.44 -9.70
C HIS A 121 11.47 4.64 -9.70
N VAL A 122 12.13 4.55 -8.53
CA VAL A 122 13.58 4.76 -8.42
C VAL A 122 14.35 3.61 -9.05
N VAL A 123 14.05 2.37 -8.66
CA VAL A 123 14.73 1.16 -9.18
C VAL A 123 14.47 0.98 -10.67
N GLY A 124 13.24 1.27 -11.13
CA GLY A 124 12.85 1.22 -12.55
C GLY A 124 13.60 2.23 -13.44
N GLY A 125 14.19 3.27 -12.85
CA GLY A 125 15.10 4.18 -13.54
C GLY A 125 16.52 3.63 -13.71
N TYR A 126 16.86 2.58 -12.96
CA TYR A 126 18.18 1.94 -13.01
C TYR A 126 18.17 0.64 -13.83
N LYS A 127 17.16 -0.20 -13.65
CA LYS A 127 17.01 -1.48 -14.36
C LYS A 127 15.55 -1.78 -14.72
N PRO A 128 15.30 -2.60 -15.75
CA PRO A 128 13.96 -3.08 -16.06
C PRO A 128 13.29 -3.68 -14.82
N THR A 129 12.14 -3.15 -14.45
CA THR A 129 11.47 -3.48 -13.20
C THR A 129 9.98 -3.71 -13.42
N SER A 130 9.49 -4.89 -13.06
CA SER A 130 8.07 -5.16 -12.91
C SER A 130 7.60 -4.77 -11.51
N TYR A 131 6.36 -4.32 -11.37
CA TYR A 131 5.87 -3.90 -10.06
C TYR A 131 4.38 -4.13 -9.85
N LEU A 132 4.02 -4.30 -8.58
CA LEU A 132 2.66 -4.45 -8.07
C LEU A 132 2.45 -3.49 -6.90
N ILE A 133 1.67 -2.43 -7.13
CA ILE A 133 1.35 -1.41 -6.13
C ILE A 133 -0.06 -1.65 -5.59
N GLY A 134 -0.28 -1.41 -4.30
CA GLY A 134 -1.54 -1.63 -3.61
C GLY A 134 -2.71 -0.73 -4.06
N ASP A 135 -2.43 0.29 -4.87
CA ASP A 135 -3.41 1.18 -5.48
C ASP A 135 -4.09 0.59 -6.75
N GLY A 136 -3.85 -0.67 -7.05
CA GLY A 136 -4.38 -1.34 -8.24
C GLY A 136 -3.54 -1.12 -9.50
N THR A 137 -2.37 -0.50 -9.40
CA THR A 137 -1.43 -0.32 -10.50
C THR A 137 -0.45 -1.48 -10.56
N GLY A 138 -0.34 -2.09 -11.73
CA GLY A 138 0.68 -3.10 -12.03
C GLY A 138 1.30 -2.83 -13.39
N ALA A 139 2.58 -3.15 -13.54
CA ALA A 139 3.22 -3.18 -14.84
C ALA A 139 4.23 -4.32 -14.91
N GLY A 140 4.16 -5.08 -15.99
CA GLY A 140 5.14 -6.07 -16.36
C GLY A 140 6.17 -5.47 -17.31
N HIS A 141 7.40 -5.91 -17.18
CA HIS A 141 8.47 -5.57 -18.11
C HIS A 141 9.10 -6.85 -18.64
N GLU A 142 9.19 -6.96 -19.96
CA GLU A 142 9.92 -8.07 -20.58
C GLU A 142 11.40 -8.00 -20.13
N ASN A 143 11.94 -9.11 -19.65
CA ASN A 143 13.28 -9.19 -19.08
C ASN A 143 13.51 -8.29 -17.83
N ALA A 144 12.52 -8.18 -16.96
CA ALA A 144 12.69 -7.48 -15.70
C ALA A 144 13.78 -8.13 -14.82
N ASP A 145 14.70 -7.32 -14.30
CA ASP A 145 15.69 -7.74 -13.29
C ASP A 145 15.04 -7.74 -11.90
N PHE A 146 14.18 -6.75 -11.63
CA PHE A 146 13.52 -6.57 -10.35
C PHE A 146 12.00 -6.78 -10.42
N PHE A 147 11.45 -7.27 -9.32
CA PHE A 147 10.02 -7.28 -9.06
C PHE A 147 9.74 -6.60 -7.73
N VAL A 148 9.14 -5.41 -7.77
CA VAL A 148 8.79 -4.62 -6.60
C VAL A 148 7.32 -4.82 -6.27
N MET A 149 6.99 -5.22 -5.03
CA MET A 149 5.62 -5.51 -4.67
C MET A 149 5.24 -5.09 -3.26
N GLU A 150 3.98 -4.71 -3.10
CA GLU A 150 3.37 -4.59 -1.79
C GLU A 150 3.04 -5.97 -1.21
N ALA A 151 3.50 -6.23 0.01
CA ALA A 151 3.29 -7.48 0.73
C ALA A 151 2.43 -7.24 1.98
N CYS A 152 1.11 -7.47 1.84
CA CYS A 152 0.16 -7.21 2.91
C CYS A 152 0.19 -8.32 3.97
N GLU A 153 0.28 -7.90 5.24
CA GLU A 153 0.29 -8.75 6.42
C GLU A 153 -1.06 -9.40 6.74
N TYR A 154 -2.14 -8.83 6.23
CA TYR A 154 -3.50 -9.27 6.52
C TYR A 154 -3.68 -10.75 6.21
N ARG A 155 -4.25 -11.48 7.16
CA ARG A 155 -4.41 -12.95 7.11
C ARG A 155 -3.11 -13.70 6.83
N ARG A 156 -1.97 -13.06 7.07
CA ARG A 156 -0.63 -13.63 6.87
C ARG A 156 -0.37 -14.07 5.41
N HIS A 157 -1.08 -13.48 4.42
CA HIS A 157 -0.93 -13.87 3.01
C HIS A 157 0.50 -13.67 2.51
N PHE A 158 1.22 -12.67 3.03
CA PHE A 158 2.62 -12.41 2.67
C PHE A 158 3.58 -13.57 3.05
N LEU A 159 3.16 -14.51 3.90
CA LEU A 159 3.95 -15.72 4.21
C LEU A 159 4.00 -16.73 3.05
N ALA A 160 3.24 -16.51 1.98
CA ALA A 160 3.43 -17.25 0.73
C ALA A 160 4.66 -16.78 -0.05
N TYR A 161 5.27 -15.65 0.34
CA TYR A 161 6.38 -15.03 -0.35
C TYR A 161 7.72 -15.41 0.27
N ASN A 162 8.72 -15.66 -0.60
CA ASN A 162 10.11 -15.85 -0.21
C ASN A 162 10.94 -14.80 -0.95
N PRO A 163 10.85 -13.52 -0.57
CA PRO A 163 11.48 -12.43 -1.31
C PRO A 163 12.99 -12.42 -1.12
N ASP A 164 13.70 -11.81 -2.09
CA ASP A 164 15.14 -11.52 -1.93
C ASP A 164 15.34 -10.43 -0.87
N TYR A 165 14.57 -9.37 -0.94
CA TYR A 165 14.58 -8.26 0.00
C TYR A 165 13.21 -8.04 0.61
N ALA A 166 13.17 -7.76 1.91
CA ALA A 166 11.99 -7.23 2.58
C ALA A 166 12.28 -5.81 3.09
N VAL A 167 11.46 -4.86 2.71
CA VAL A 167 11.43 -3.52 3.32
C VAL A 167 10.31 -3.51 4.33
N MET A 168 10.64 -3.30 5.60
CA MET A 168 9.69 -3.28 6.72
C MET A 168 9.58 -1.86 7.25
N THR A 169 8.44 -1.21 7.00
CA THR A 169 8.27 0.21 7.33
C THR A 169 7.93 0.46 8.80
N ASN A 170 7.07 -0.34 9.36
CA ASN A 170 6.65 -0.30 10.77
C ASN A 170 5.81 -1.54 11.12
N ILE A 171 5.66 -1.81 12.42
CA ILE A 171 4.72 -2.78 12.96
C ILE A 171 3.76 -2.05 13.90
N ASP A 172 2.52 -1.91 13.51
CA ASP A 172 1.46 -1.28 14.30
C ASP A 172 0.26 -2.22 14.41
N PHE A 173 -0.57 -2.00 15.44
CA PHE A 173 -1.78 -2.79 15.59
C PHE A 173 -2.84 -2.29 14.62
N ASP A 174 -3.01 -3.00 13.52
CA ASP A 174 -4.10 -2.82 12.57
C ASP A 174 -4.82 -4.16 12.33
N HIS A 175 -5.92 -4.12 11.62
CA HIS A 175 -6.77 -5.29 11.36
C HIS A 175 -7.23 -6.04 12.63
N PRO A 176 -7.91 -5.36 13.58
CA PRO A 176 -8.42 -5.97 14.81
C PRO A 176 -9.48 -7.05 14.57
N ASP A 177 -9.97 -7.16 13.33
CA ASP A 177 -10.84 -8.27 12.87
C ASP A 177 -10.07 -9.59 12.65
N TYR A 178 -8.74 -9.54 12.63
CA TYR A 178 -7.88 -10.71 12.41
C TYR A 178 -6.79 -10.88 13.46
N PHE A 179 -6.02 -9.85 13.76
CA PHE A 179 -4.96 -9.90 14.77
C PHE A 179 -5.52 -9.63 16.17
N ALA A 180 -5.12 -10.47 17.13
CA ALA A 180 -5.59 -10.34 18.50
C ALA A 180 -4.93 -9.15 19.25
N ASN A 181 -3.68 -8.85 18.94
CA ASN A 181 -2.88 -7.80 19.57
C ASN A 181 -1.58 -7.55 18.78
N ILE A 182 -0.77 -6.60 19.23
CA ILE A 182 0.50 -6.23 18.58
C ILE A 182 1.50 -7.40 18.50
N GLU A 183 1.54 -8.30 19.50
CA GLU A 183 2.43 -9.46 19.49
C GLU A 183 2.02 -10.48 18.41
N ASP A 184 0.74 -10.58 18.11
CA ASP A 184 0.24 -11.42 17.01
C ASP A 184 0.64 -10.84 15.64
N VAL A 185 0.58 -9.50 15.47
CA VAL A 185 1.13 -8.82 14.30
C VAL A 185 2.63 -9.07 14.19
N TYR A 186 3.40 -8.79 15.27
CA TYR A 186 4.84 -9.03 15.32
C TYR A 186 5.20 -10.47 14.91
N SER A 187 4.47 -11.48 15.39
CA SER A 187 4.74 -12.87 15.05
C SER A 187 4.61 -13.18 13.55
N ALA A 188 3.73 -12.47 12.84
CA ALA A 188 3.59 -12.59 11.40
C ALA A 188 4.82 -12.01 10.68
N PHE A 189 5.27 -10.80 11.07
CA PHE A 189 6.48 -10.18 10.52
C PHE A 189 7.74 -10.99 10.82
N GLN A 190 7.86 -11.51 12.05
CA GLN A 190 8.95 -12.40 12.43
C GLN A 190 8.99 -13.65 11.54
N SER A 191 7.83 -14.21 11.20
CA SER A 191 7.75 -15.37 10.31
C SER A 191 8.20 -15.02 8.88
N LEU A 192 7.82 -13.86 8.35
CA LEU A 192 8.30 -13.38 7.04
C LEU A 192 9.81 -13.14 7.06
N ALA A 193 10.35 -12.53 8.11
CA ALA A 193 11.77 -12.23 8.23
C ALA A 193 12.66 -13.48 8.06
N LEU A 194 12.18 -14.64 8.53
CA LEU A 194 12.89 -15.92 8.40
C LEU A 194 12.88 -16.50 6.97
N GLN A 195 12.04 -15.95 6.07
CA GLN A 195 11.89 -16.36 4.68
C GLN A 195 12.67 -15.48 3.69
N VAL A 196 13.16 -14.32 4.14
CA VAL A 196 13.94 -13.38 3.31
C VAL A 196 15.29 -14.00 2.95
N LYS A 197 15.72 -13.83 1.68
CA LYS A 197 16.89 -14.53 1.13
C LYS A 197 18.18 -13.72 1.18
N LYS A 198 18.13 -12.37 1.03
CA LYS A 198 19.34 -11.52 0.91
C LYS A 198 19.50 -10.54 2.05
N ALA A 199 18.54 -9.63 2.27
CA ALA A 199 18.57 -8.66 3.35
C ALA A 199 17.17 -8.13 3.71
N ILE A 200 17.06 -7.61 4.94
CA ILE A 200 15.89 -6.86 5.43
C ILE A 200 16.31 -5.42 5.62
N ILE A 201 15.52 -4.49 5.09
CA ILE A 201 15.64 -3.05 5.29
C ILE A 201 14.52 -2.67 6.27
N ALA A 202 14.84 -2.32 7.50
CA ALA A 202 13.85 -2.11 8.56
C ALA A 202 13.94 -0.72 9.16
N CYS A 203 12.81 -0.09 9.48
CA CYS A 203 12.78 1.15 10.24
C CYS A 203 13.27 0.89 11.67
N GLY A 204 14.46 1.38 12.01
CA GLY A 204 15.05 1.16 13.34
C GLY A 204 14.48 2.09 14.41
N ASP A 205 13.64 3.07 14.03
CA ASP A 205 12.90 3.88 15.00
C ASP A 205 11.63 3.16 15.51
N ASP A 206 11.31 1.98 14.94
CA ASP A 206 10.21 1.13 15.37
C ASP A 206 10.71 0.05 16.35
N GLU A 207 10.24 0.11 17.60
CA GLU A 207 10.66 -0.82 18.67
C GLU A 207 10.35 -2.29 18.36
N GLN A 208 9.30 -2.57 17.60
CA GLN A 208 8.94 -3.94 17.24
C GLN A 208 9.89 -4.47 16.16
N LEU A 209 10.27 -3.62 15.19
CA LEU A 209 11.20 -4.00 14.13
C LEU A 209 12.62 -4.23 14.68
N GLN A 210 13.04 -3.51 15.73
CA GLN A 210 14.31 -3.78 16.40
C GLN A 210 14.41 -5.19 17.04
N ARG A 211 13.28 -5.82 17.31
CA ARG A 211 13.20 -7.18 17.89
C ARG A 211 13.31 -8.28 16.82
N ILE A 212 13.18 -7.95 15.53
CA ILE A 212 13.16 -8.93 14.43
C ILE A 212 14.47 -9.71 14.38
N GLN A 213 14.34 -11.03 14.31
CA GLN A 213 15.44 -11.95 14.09
C GLN A 213 15.40 -12.51 12.68
N ALA A 214 16.52 -12.50 11.99
CA ALA A 214 16.63 -12.97 10.62
C ALA A 214 17.84 -13.85 10.40
N LYS A 215 17.86 -14.60 9.29
CA LYS A 215 19.01 -15.38 8.84
C LYS A 215 19.91 -14.59 7.91
N VAL A 216 19.48 -13.40 7.54
CA VAL A 216 20.14 -12.47 6.61
C VAL A 216 20.43 -11.16 7.35
N PRO A 217 21.30 -10.29 6.82
CA PRO A 217 21.51 -8.98 7.40
C PRO A 217 20.21 -8.18 7.54
N VAL A 218 20.07 -7.47 8.67
CA VAL A 218 19.04 -6.45 8.87
C VAL A 218 19.76 -5.11 8.86
N VAL A 219 19.39 -4.25 7.92
CA VAL A 219 19.93 -2.89 7.77
C VAL A 219 18.88 -1.92 8.28
N TYR A 220 19.21 -1.14 9.29
CA TYR A 220 18.27 -0.23 9.91
C TYR A 220 18.35 1.18 9.33
N TYR A 221 17.19 1.80 9.13
CA TYR A 221 17.06 3.19 8.71
C TYR A 221 16.11 3.96 9.62
N GLY A 222 16.32 5.27 9.76
CA GLY A 222 15.44 6.11 10.57
C GLY A 222 16.04 7.49 10.88
N PHE A 223 15.46 8.18 11.84
CA PHE A 223 15.98 9.44 12.40
C PHE A 223 16.94 9.22 13.56
N GLY A 224 16.84 8.08 14.22
CA GLY A 224 17.68 7.75 15.38
C GLY A 224 19.14 7.50 15.00
N ALA A 225 20.07 7.98 15.81
CA ALA A 225 21.50 7.91 15.56
C ALA A 225 22.10 6.49 15.56
N GLU A 226 21.35 5.51 16.04
CA GLU A 226 21.75 4.09 16.06
C GLU A 226 21.45 3.35 14.75
N ASN A 227 20.80 4.04 13.79
CA ASN A 227 20.47 3.44 12.49
C ASN A 227 21.71 3.38 11.59
N ASP A 228 21.77 2.36 10.72
CA ASP A 228 22.79 2.28 9.66
C ASP A 228 22.66 3.43 8.66
N PHE A 229 21.40 3.80 8.34
CA PHE A 229 21.03 4.94 7.49
C PHE A 229 20.22 5.93 8.31
N GLU A 230 20.75 7.12 8.50
CA GLU A 230 20.11 8.14 9.31
C GLU A 230 19.79 9.39 8.47
N ALA A 231 18.55 9.89 8.60
CA ALA A 231 18.18 11.19 8.06
C ALA A 231 18.45 12.30 9.10
N ARG A 232 19.25 13.27 8.72
CA ARG A 232 19.59 14.46 9.55
C ARG A 232 19.25 15.74 8.80
N ASN A 233 19.26 16.86 9.52
CA ASN A 233 19.09 18.20 8.94
C ASN A 233 17.84 18.30 8.05
N VAL A 234 16.71 17.80 8.55
CA VAL A 234 15.45 17.77 7.79
C VAL A 234 14.86 19.18 7.70
N GLU A 235 14.81 19.72 6.51
CA GLU A 235 14.23 21.04 6.20
C GLU A 235 12.91 20.85 5.44
N LYS A 236 11.81 21.27 6.07
CA LYS A 236 10.44 21.18 5.54
C LYS A 236 10.03 22.51 4.93
N THR A 237 9.64 22.51 3.67
CA THR A 237 9.13 23.68 2.94
C THR A 237 7.76 23.39 2.32
N THR A 238 7.14 24.38 1.72
CA THR A 238 5.89 24.21 0.96
C THR A 238 6.09 23.50 -0.37
N GLU A 239 7.34 23.35 -0.83
CA GLU A 239 7.70 22.68 -2.08
C GLU A 239 8.07 21.20 -1.88
N GLY A 240 8.41 20.83 -0.64
CA GLY A 240 8.84 19.47 -0.32
C GLY A 240 9.76 19.45 0.90
N THR A 241 10.57 18.41 0.98
CA THR A 241 11.45 18.18 2.13
C THR A 241 12.86 17.88 1.66
N THR A 242 13.85 18.58 2.23
CA THR A 242 15.29 18.31 2.03
C THR A 242 15.87 17.67 3.28
N PHE A 243 16.74 16.70 3.12
CA PHE A 243 17.42 16.06 4.26
C PHE A 243 18.77 15.48 3.85
N ASP A 244 19.67 15.41 4.80
CA ASP A 244 20.97 14.77 4.66
C ASP A 244 20.85 13.30 5.08
N VAL A 245 21.49 12.41 4.32
CA VAL A 245 21.61 11.00 4.67
C VAL A 245 23.03 10.71 5.14
N PHE A 246 23.12 10.05 6.28
CA PHE A 246 24.37 9.53 6.85
C PHE A 246 24.30 8.01 6.87
N VAL A 247 25.35 7.36 6.38
CA VAL A 247 25.53 5.91 6.42
C VAL A 247 26.59 5.58 7.46
N ARG A 248 26.20 4.92 8.55
CA ARG A 248 27.09 4.60 9.67
C ARG A 248 27.90 5.80 10.15
N ASN A 249 27.19 6.94 10.33
CA ASN A 249 27.74 8.23 10.75
C ASN A 249 28.63 8.96 9.72
N GLU A 250 28.81 8.44 8.51
CA GLU A 250 29.50 9.14 7.43
C GLU A 250 28.48 9.80 6.51
N PHE A 251 28.69 11.08 6.15
CA PHE A 251 27.83 11.79 5.21
C PHE A 251 27.82 11.08 3.85
N TYR A 252 26.61 10.73 3.39
CA TYR A 252 26.44 10.06 2.11
C TYR A 252 26.01 11.02 1.00
N SER A 253 24.88 11.71 1.17
CA SER A 253 24.37 12.71 0.23
C SER A 253 23.23 13.52 0.84
N THR A 254 22.90 14.64 0.21
CA THR A 254 21.69 15.42 0.49
C THR A 254 20.65 15.11 -0.54
N PHE A 255 19.40 14.87 -0.09
CA PHE A 255 18.26 14.54 -0.97
C PHE A 255 17.13 15.55 -0.79
N PHE A 256 16.49 15.89 -1.90
CA PHE A 256 15.22 16.60 -1.92
C PHE A 256 14.12 15.68 -2.45
N ILE A 257 12.95 15.72 -1.81
CA ILE A 257 11.73 15.02 -2.25
C ILE A 257 10.57 16.02 -2.36
N PRO A 258 9.78 15.98 -3.44
CA PRO A 258 8.57 16.80 -3.57
C PRO A 258 7.40 16.16 -2.77
N LEU A 259 7.68 15.71 -1.55
CA LEU A 259 6.76 15.04 -0.65
C LEU A 259 6.81 15.69 0.73
N PHE A 260 5.76 15.49 1.53
CA PHE A 260 5.54 16.18 2.79
C PHE A 260 5.43 15.22 3.96
N GLY A 261 5.84 15.67 5.15
CA GLY A 261 5.76 14.92 6.40
C GLY A 261 6.94 13.97 6.65
N ASP A 262 7.15 13.63 7.91
CA ASP A 262 8.25 12.76 8.36
C ASP A 262 8.14 11.33 7.79
N HIS A 263 6.91 10.82 7.62
CA HIS A 263 6.69 9.52 7.00
C HIS A 263 7.19 9.46 5.55
N ALA A 264 7.14 10.58 4.80
CA ALA A 264 7.68 10.64 3.44
C ALA A 264 9.21 10.56 3.45
N VAL A 265 9.88 11.17 4.43
CA VAL A 265 11.34 11.04 4.64
C VAL A 265 11.68 9.59 4.96
N LEU A 266 10.97 8.95 5.90
CA LEU A 266 11.22 7.54 6.27
C LEU A 266 11.01 6.59 5.09
N ASN A 267 9.90 6.74 4.35
CA ASN A 267 9.64 5.93 3.16
C ASN A 267 10.74 6.10 2.10
N THR A 268 11.22 7.33 1.92
CA THR A 268 12.30 7.63 0.97
C THR A 268 13.64 7.07 1.45
N LEU A 269 13.92 7.19 2.75
CA LEU A 269 15.14 6.64 3.34
C LEU A 269 15.21 5.11 3.20
N ALA A 270 14.07 4.41 3.34
CA ALA A 270 13.99 2.98 3.05
C ALA A 270 14.38 2.65 1.60
N VAL A 271 13.92 3.47 0.64
CA VAL A 271 14.28 3.32 -0.78
C VAL A 271 15.76 3.60 -1.00
N ILE A 272 16.30 4.69 -0.44
CA ILE A 272 17.72 5.04 -0.52
C ILE A 272 18.58 3.90 0.05
N THR A 273 18.21 3.35 1.20
CA THR A 273 18.92 2.26 1.86
C THR A 273 19.03 1.02 0.96
N LEU A 274 17.92 0.59 0.34
CA LEU A 274 17.96 -0.54 -0.59
C LEU A 274 18.77 -0.21 -1.85
N CYS A 275 18.63 0.99 -2.39
CA CYS A 275 19.33 1.42 -3.59
C CYS A 275 20.85 1.45 -3.36
N GLU A 276 21.31 1.95 -2.22
CA GLU A 276 22.73 1.91 -1.86
C GLU A 276 23.21 0.47 -1.71
N TYR A 277 22.44 -0.39 -1.04
CA TYR A 277 22.76 -1.81 -0.87
C TYR A 277 22.89 -2.54 -2.22
N GLU A 278 22.12 -2.16 -3.24
CA GLU A 278 22.22 -2.66 -4.63
C GLU A 278 23.26 -1.88 -5.49
N GLY A 279 23.99 -0.92 -4.90
CA GLY A 279 25.03 -0.17 -5.58
C GLY A 279 24.54 0.89 -6.56
N ILE A 280 23.31 1.38 -6.39
CA ILE A 280 22.75 2.49 -7.18
C ILE A 280 23.29 3.81 -6.63
N SER A 281 23.91 4.62 -7.50
CA SER A 281 24.52 5.88 -7.06
C SER A 281 23.51 6.91 -6.56
N PRO A 282 23.90 7.79 -5.61
CA PRO A 282 23.03 8.84 -5.09
C PRO A 282 22.53 9.80 -6.16
N ASP A 283 23.31 10.05 -7.23
CA ASP A 283 22.89 10.91 -8.34
C ASP A 283 21.67 10.34 -9.09
N ILE A 284 21.69 9.02 -9.38
CA ILE A 284 20.56 8.33 -10.00
C ILE A 284 19.34 8.38 -9.09
N ILE A 285 19.53 8.11 -7.79
CA ILE A 285 18.44 8.16 -6.80
C ILE A 285 17.82 9.57 -6.78
N GLN A 286 18.65 10.61 -6.68
CA GLN A 286 18.19 12.01 -6.63
C GLN A 286 17.44 12.41 -7.90
N GLU A 287 17.95 12.07 -9.08
CA GLU A 287 17.27 12.33 -10.35
C GLU A 287 15.86 11.71 -10.37
N ARG A 288 15.74 10.48 -9.90
CA ARG A 288 14.45 9.77 -9.88
C ARG A 288 13.51 10.35 -8.82
N LEU A 289 13.99 10.70 -7.64
CA LEU A 289 13.18 11.33 -6.60
C LEU A 289 12.52 12.64 -7.06
N HIS A 290 13.24 13.47 -7.82
CA HIS A 290 12.69 14.71 -8.39
C HIS A 290 11.52 14.50 -9.37
N THR A 291 11.49 13.37 -10.05
CA THR A 291 10.46 13.06 -11.06
C THR A 291 9.29 12.26 -10.51
N TYR A 292 9.33 11.89 -9.22
CA TYR A 292 8.27 11.11 -8.60
C TYR A 292 6.98 11.91 -8.40
N LYS A 293 5.86 11.35 -8.85
CA LYS A 293 4.54 12.02 -8.83
C LYS A 293 3.57 11.42 -7.78
N GLY A 294 4.06 10.53 -6.92
CA GLY A 294 3.19 9.83 -5.97
C GLY A 294 2.48 8.62 -6.56
N VAL A 295 1.61 8.02 -5.76
CA VAL A 295 0.70 6.93 -6.12
C VAL A 295 -0.75 7.39 -5.96
N LYS A 296 -1.69 6.68 -6.57
CA LYS A 296 -3.11 7.05 -6.52
C LYS A 296 -3.63 7.05 -5.09
N ARG A 297 -4.43 8.06 -4.78
CA ARG A 297 -5.10 8.19 -3.48
C ARG A 297 -4.14 8.18 -2.27
N ARG A 298 -2.95 8.74 -2.44
CA ARG A 298 -2.00 9.05 -1.38
C ARG A 298 -1.53 10.48 -1.58
N PHE A 299 -2.14 11.40 -0.83
CA PHE A 299 -1.93 12.83 -0.94
C PHE A 299 -2.10 13.35 -2.38
N THR A 300 -3.15 12.86 -3.09
CA THR A 300 -3.41 13.27 -4.47
C THR A 300 -4.17 14.59 -4.49
N GLU A 301 -3.60 15.58 -5.15
CA GLU A 301 -4.14 16.94 -5.18
C GLU A 301 -4.99 17.18 -6.42
N THR A 302 -6.07 17.93 -6.25
CA THR A 302 -6.94 18.42 -7.32
C THR A 302 -7.40 19.84 -7.01
N ASP A 303 -7.12 20.77 -7.91
CA ASP A 303 -7.59 22.15 -7.75
C ASP A 303 -9.09 22.25 -8.04
N ILE A 304 -9.83 22.84 -7.11
CA ILE A 304 -11.28 23.09 -7.23
C ILE A 304 -11.54 24.57 -6.94
N GLY A 305 -11.52 25.41 -7.97
CA GLY A 305 -11.62 26.86 -7.83
C GLY A 305 -10.46 27.40 -6.98
N ASP A 306 -10.76 28.06 -5.86
CA ASP A 306 -9.76 28.59 -4.93
C ASP A 306 -9.32 27.55 -3.88
N ASN A 307 -9.90 26.35 -3.92
CA ASN A 307 -9.62 25.29 -2.96
C ASN A 307 -8.73 24.21 -3.58
N VAL A 308 -8.03 23.47 -2.72
CA VAL A 308 -7.29 22.26 -3.09
C VAL A 308 -7.94 21.08 -2.39
N LEU A 309 -8.40 20.09 -3.16
CA LEU A 309 -8.84 18.81 -2.63
C LEU A 309 -7.66 17.87 -2.56
N ILE A 310 -7.40 17.29 -1.37
CA ILE A 310 -6.42 16.24 -1.17
C ILE A 310 -7.17 14.92 -0.96
N ASP A 311 -7.07 13.99 -1.93
CA ASP A 311 -7.60 12.63 -1.78
C ASP A 311 -6.51 11.73 -1.19
N ASP A 312 -6.82 11.17 0.00
CA ASP A 312 -5.94 10.24 0.69
C ASP A 312 -6.73 9.02 1.19
N TYR A 313 -6.13 7.86 1.08
CA TYR A 313 -6.72 6.60 1.53
C TYR A 313 -6.52 6.35 3.04
N ALA A 314 -6.05 7.32 3.78
CA ALA A 314 -5.83 7.22 5.23
C ALA A 314 -7.11 6.72 5.94
N HIS A 315 -6.98 5.63 6.67
CA HIS A 315 -8.08 4.96 7.37
C HIS A 315 -7.69 4.45 8.76
N HIS A 316 -6.46 4.69 9.18
CA HIS A 316 -5.95 4.48 10.53
C HIS A 316 -5.59 5.83 11.16
N PRO A 317 -5.72 6.03 12.49
CA PRO A 317 -5.40 7.31 13.14
C PRO A 317 -3.98 7.82 12.83
N THR A 318 -2.99 6.93 12.80
CA THR A 318 -1.60 7.26 12.43
C THR A 318 -1.50 7.86 11.02
N GLU A 319 -2.21 7.28 10.05
CA GLU A 319 -2.24 7.76 8.67
C GLU A 319 -2.94 9.11 8.55
N ILE A 320 -4.10 9.28 9.21
CA ILE A 320 -4.86 10.55 9.23
C ILE A 320 -4.00 11.68 9.79
N ARG A 321 -3.33 11.44 10.91
CA ARG A 321 -2.39 12.40 11.52
C ARG A 321 -1.30 12.78 10.53
N ALA A 322 -0.68 11.83 9.88
CA ALA A 322 0.39 12.05 8.90
C ALA A 322 -0.10 12.89 7.71
N THR A 323 -1.29 12.58 7.17
CA THR A 323 -1.89 13.33 6.04
C THR A 323 -2.22 14.77 6.42
N ILE A 324 -2.83 15.02 7.59
CA ILE A 324 -3.15 16.37 8.07
C ILE A 324 -1.86 17.18 8.31
N GLN A 325 -0.83 16.58 8.92
CA GLN A 325 0.46 17.23 9.13
C GLN A 325 1.16 17.57 7.81
N SER A 326 1.07 16.70 6.81
CA SER A 326 1.60 16.95 5.46
C SER A 326 0.86 18.09 4.76
N ALA A 327 -0.47 18.13 4.89
CA ALA A 327 -1.28 19.23 4.36
C ALA A 327 -0.93 20.55 5.05
N ARG A 328 -0.70 20.55 6.37
CA ARG A 328 -0.27 21.74 7.12
C ARG A 328 1.13 22.20 6.71
N GLN A 329 2.05 21.27 6.42
CA GLN A 329 3.37 21.65 5.89
C GLN A 329 3.25 22.34 4.54
N LYS A 330 2.44 21.79 3.62
CA LYS A 330 2.31 22.35 2.28
C LYS A 330 1.50 23.64 2.24
N PHE A 331 0.46 23.73 3.07
CA PHE A 331 -0.50 24.84 3.11
C PHE A 331 -0.57 25.47 4.51
N PRO A 332 0.52 26.11 5.02
CA PRO A 332 0.59 26.54 6.43
C PRO A 332 -0.45 27.59 6.81
N ASP A 333 -0.85 28.42 5.85
CA ASP A 333 -1.75 29.58 6.08
C ASP A 333 -3.20 29.32 5.65
N ARG A 334 -3.53 28.07 5.20
CA ARG A 334 -4.88 27.74 4.76
C ARG A 334 -5.67 27.02 5.84
N GLU A 335 -6.98 27.24 5.84
CA GLU A 335 -7.90 26.42 6.63
C GLU A 335 -7.86 24.98 6.12
N LEU A 336 -7.66 24.01 7.01
CA LEU A 336 -7.69 22.58 6.73
C LEU A 336 -9.02 21.99 7.17
N VAL A 337 -9.79 21.54 6.20
CA VAL A 337 -11.06 20.84 6.43
C VAL A 337 -10.85 19.35 6.17
N ALA A 338 -11.00 18.53 7.21
CA ALA A 338 -10.95 17.08 7.08
C ALA A 338 -12.37 16.54 6.83
N ILE A 339 -12.53 15.72 5.78
CA ILE A 339 -13.77 14.96 5.52
C ILE A 339 -13.42 13.49 5.65
N PHE A 340 -13.99 12.82 6.66
CA PHE A 340 -13.60 11.46 7.00
C PHE A 340 -14.78 10.50 7.01
N GLN A 341 -14.64 9.38 6.30
CA GLN A 341 -15.54 8.23 6.39
C GLN A 341 -14.83 7.07 7.07
N PRO A 342 -15.16 6.72 8.32
CA PRO A 342 -14.57 5.57 9.00
C PRO A 342 -14.85 4.27 8.25
N HIS A 343 -13.86 3.40 8.18
CA HIS A 343 -13.97 2.09 7.55
C HIS A 343 -13.98 0.99 8.61
N THR A 344 -15.06 0.21 8.68
CA THR A 344 -15.42 -0.85 9.61
C THR A 344 -15.75 -0.39 11.04
N PHE A 345 -16.75 -1.04 11.63
CA PHE A 345 -17.20 -0.73 12.99
C PHE A 345 -16.18 -1.18 14.03
N THR A 346 -15.56 -2.34 13.84
CA THR A 346 -14.55 -2.89 14.77
C THR A 346 -13.34 -1.97 14.86
N ARG A 347 -12.80 -1.50 13.73
CA ARG A 347 -11.65 -0.56 13.73
C ARG A 347 -12.05 0.77 14.38
N THR A 348 -13.21 1.34 14.02
CA THR A 348 -13.66 2.60 14.57
C THR A 348 -13.83 2.53 16.08
N GLN A 349 -14.34 1.41 16.59
CA GLN A 349 -14.50 1.19 18.02
C GLN A 349 -13.14 0.99 18.74
N ALA A 350 -12.23 0.23 18.13
CA ALA A 350 -10.90 -0.05 18.71
C ALA A 350 -10.05 1.22 18.87
N PHE A 351 -10.18 2.17 17.94
CA PHE A 351 -9.36 3.39 17.88
C PHE A 351 -10.18 4.68 18.04
N LEU A 352 -11.31 4.63 18.72
CA LEU A 352 -12.27 5.76 18.78
C LEU A 352 -11.63 7.07 19.24
N GLN A 353 -10.87 7.04 20.35
CA GLN A 353 -10.16 8.21 20.88
C GLN A 353 -9.02 8.65 19.95
N ASP A 354 -8.25 7.71 19.42
CA ASP A 354 -7.14 8.01 18.53
C ASP A 354 -7.62 8.67 17.20
N PHE A 355 -8.80 8.26 16.70
CA PHE A 355 -9.45 8.95 15.58
C PHE A 355 -9.83 10.38 15.94
N ALA A 356 -10.44 10.59 17.11
CA ALA A 356 -10.78 11.93 17.57
C ALA A 356 -9.54 12.82 17.69
N ASP A 357 -8.48 12.34 18.32
CA ASP A 357 -7.22 13.07 18.50
C ASP A 357 -6.52 13.40 17.18
N SER A 358 -6.56 12.49 16.20
CA SER A 358 -5.95 12.72 14.90
C SER A 358 -6.75 13.70 14.04
N LEU A 359 -8.08 13.60 14.02
CA LEU A 359 -8.95 14.49 13.26
C LEU A 359 -9.00 15.91 13.85
N SER A 360 -8.81 16.05 15.16
CA SER A 360 -8.74 17.34 15.85
C SER A 360 -7.50 18.18 15.47
N LEU A 361 -6.57 17.65 14.67
CA LEU A 361 -5.45 18.40 14.08
C LEU A 361 -5.87 19.27 12.89
N ALA A 362 -7.02 19.00 12.29
CA ALA A 362 -7.64 19.86 11.29
C ALA A 362 -8.38 21.03 11.95
N ASP A 363 -8.61 22.12 11.21
CA ASP A 363 -9.35 23.27 11.72
C ASP A 363 -10.86 22.95 11.83
N THR A 364 -11.36 22.09 10.94
CA THR A 364 -12.74 21.59 10.91
C THR A 364 -12.78 20.14 10.48
N ALA A 365 -13.63 19.32 11.12
CA ALA A 365 -13.85 17.92 10.75
C ALA A 365 -15.31 17.64 10.38
N TYR A 366 -15.52 17.08 9.19
CA TYR A 366 -16.80 16.53 8.75
C TYR A 366 -16.73 15.00 8.74
N LEU A 367 -17.71 14.38 9.37
CA LEU A 367 -17.73 12.93 9.57
C LEU A 367 -18.88 12.29 8.81
N CYS A 368 -18.60 11.31 7.99
CA CYS A 368 -19.59 10.52 7.28
C CYS A 368 -19.95 9.26 8.08
N ASP A 369 -21.08 8.64 7.75
CA ASP A 369 -21.48 7.37 8.34
C ASP A 369 -20.39 6.31 8.20
N ILE A 370 -20.26 5.45 9.21
CA ILE A 370 -19.30 4.36 9.21
C ILE A 370 -19.58 3.41 8.04
N PHE A 371 -18.61 3.24 7.16
CA PHE A 371 -18.72 2.30 6.07
C PHE A 371 -18.46 0.88 6.56
N GLY A 372 -19.53 0.08 6.64
CA GLY A 372 -19.43 -1.35 6.86
C GLY A 372 -18.89 -2.04 5.61
N SER A 373 -17.86 -2.84 5.75
CA SER A 373 -17.39 -3.69 4.64
C SER A 373 -18.34 -4.87 4.42
N ALA A 374 -18.10 -5.67 3.35
CA ALA A 374 -18.81 -6.95 3.18
C ALA A 374 -18.64 -7.91 4.39
N ARG A 375 -17.74 -7.61 5.32
CA ARG A 375 -17.45 -8.39 6.53
C ARG A 375 -18.28 -7.94 7.74
N GLU A 376 -18.67 -6.65 7.78
CA GLU A 376 -19.35 -6.02 8.92
C GLU A 376 -20.47 -5.13 8.40
N THR A 377 -21.71 -5.63 8.44
CA THR A 377 -22.87 -4.87 7.94
C THR A 377 -23.48 -3.95 9.00
N GLN A 378 -23.25 -4.19 10.29
CA GLN A 378 -23.75 -3.40 11.42
C GLN A 378 -22.78 -3.49 12.61
N GLY A 379 -22.76 -2.42 13.45
CA GLY A 379 -22.04 -2.36 14.72
C GLY A 379 -22.84 -1.61 15.77
N ALA A 380 -22.43 -1.68 17.03
CA ALA A 380 -23.06 -0.95 18.14
C ALA A 380 -22.68 0.55 18.13
N LEU A 381 -21.56 0.91 17.50
CA LEU A 381 -21.04 2.27 17.44
C LEU A 381 -21.70 3.05 16.30
N SER A 382 -22.02 4.32 16.54
CA SER A 382 -22.49 5.27 15.54
C SER A 382 -21.44 6.35 15.26
N ILE A 383 -21.54 7.04 14.15
CA ILE A 383 -20.64 8.17 13.84
C ILE A 383 -20.77 9.31 14.85
N HIS A 384 -21.93 9.44 15.52
CA HIS A 384 -22.16 10.44 16.57
C HIS A 384 -21.31 10.20 17.82
N ASP A 385 -20.92 8.95 18.09
CA ASP A 385 -20.01 8.64 19.20
C ASP A 385 -18.63 9.25 18.93
N LEU A 386 -18.12 9.15 17.70
CA LEU A 386 -16.88 9.81 17.30
C LEU A 386 -17.04 11.34 17.28
N ALA A 387 -18.13 11.84 16.71
CA ALA A 387 -18.38 13.28 16.63
C ALA A 387 -18.42 13.94 18.01
N SER A 388 -18.93 13.25 19.02
CA SER A 388 -19.01 13.77 20.41
C SER A 388 -17.63 14.02 21.05
N LEU A 389 -16.56 13.43 20.50
CA LEU A 389 -15.19 13.57 21.00
C LEU A 389 -14.38 14.65 20.26
N ILE A 390 -14.93 15.24 19.19
CA ILE A 390 -14.25 16.24 18.36
C ILE A 390 -14.99 17.57 18.47
N GLU A 391 -14.38 18.57 19.05
CA GLU A 391 -14.98 19.91 19.18
C GLU A 391 -15.20 20.54 17.80
N GLY A 392 -16.39 21.06 17.56
CA GLY A 392 -16.73 21.71 16.29
C GLY A 392 -16.92 20.80 15.09
N SER A 393 -16.90 19.47 15.28
CA SER A 393 -17.17 18.53 14.19
C SER A 393 -18.65 18.54 13.78
N ALA A 394 -18.91 18.18 12.52
CA ALA A 394 -20.27 18.00 12.01
C ALA A 394 -20.42 16.63 11.33
N VAL A 395 -21.56 15.98 11.57
CA VAL A 395 -21.93 14.75 10.86
C VAL A 395 -22.62 15.12 9.55
N ILE A 396 -22.13 14.57 8.44
CA ILE A 396 -22.71 14.75 7.10
C ILE A 396 -23.10 13.38 6.53
N THR A 397 -24.19 13.35 5.77
CA THR A 397 -24.54 12.14 5.01
C THR A 397 -23.63 12.01 3.78
N THR A 398 -23.45 10.79 3.26
CA THR A 398 -22.73 10.54 2.00
C THR A 398 -23.31 11.33 0.81
N GLU A 399 -24.62 11.60 0.83
CA GLU A 399 -25.29 12.50 -0.12
C GLU A 399 -24.83 13.97 0.03
N GLY A 400 -24.36 14.37 1.22
CA GLY A 400 -23.81 15.70 1.48
C GLY A 400 -22.42 15.92 0.88
N ILE A 401 -21.62 14.88 0.66
CA ILE A 401 -20.30 14.98 0.01
C ILE A 401 -20.47 15.42 -1.44
N ASP A 402 -21.48 14.94 -2.15
CA ASP A 402 -21.78 15.37 -3.53
C ASP A 402 -22.12 16.86 -3.63
N ILE A 403 -22.55 17.49 -2.53
CA ILE A 403 -22.84 18.93 -2.46
C ILE A 403 -21.54 19.74 -2.29
N LEU A 404 -20.56 19.20 -1.56
CA LEU A 404 -19.25 19.84 -1.34
C LEU A 404 -18.34 19.78 -2.58
N THR A 405 -18.60 18.84 -3.51
CA THR A 405 -17.86 18.68 -4.76
C THR A 405 -18.50 19.43 -5.94
N LYS A 406 -19.64 20.10 -5.74
CA LYS A 406 -20.30 20.99 -6.71
C LYS A 406 -20.06 22.45 -6.35
#